data_20212d512f44c89bc1bf29d0b1230633
#
_entry.id   20212d512f44c89bc1bf29d0b1230633
#
_cell.length_a   1.000
_cell.length_b   1.000
_cell.length_c   1.000
_cell.angle_alpha   90.00
_cell.angle_beta   90.00
_cell.angle_gamma   90.00
#
_symmetry.space_group_name_H-M   'P 1'
#
loop_
_entity.id
_entity.type
_entity.pdbx_description
1 polymer ?
#
loop_
_entity_poly.entity_id
_entity_poly.type
_entity_poly.pdbx_seq_one_letter_code
_entity_poly.pdbx_strand_id
1 'polypeptide(L)'
;MDFSLSEAQTELAGLVRKILAERDNPWGDLAAAGVLGIGLSEELGGAGLGFLEQCSVLCEIGRAVSPVPYLSSVVLGAGAIASFGSEEQKRQWAVPAGDGSAVLTVALAEEDGDDPLSPSAFAERAGGSWRVFGVKTAVPALLEADLVLVPATAADGVMVFLVRPSDAGVTVQPQSLTDGADAGRLVLDGVALEDGRVLGEPGSGAEIAAWLVSRGTVGLCATQAGVVERALELTAGYARSREQFGRPIGSFQAVAQRLADAYIDVEAVRLTMWQAAWLLASGRPGDARPGDAEVAAAVTTAKFWAADAGHRVAHTAVHVHGGMGIDTTYPVHRYYTAAKRAEFTLGGATAQLLQLGDILATTEP
;
A
#
# COMPACT_ATOMS: atom_id res chain seq x y z
N MET A 1 23.44 4.30 -7.56
CA MET A 1 22.08 4.84 -7.40
C MET A 1 22.16 6.02 -6.44
N ASP A 2 21.58 7.16 -6.76
CA ASP A 2 21.46 8.29 -5.84
C ASP A 2 20.09 8.17 -5.15
N PHE A 3 20.08 8.15 -3.81
CA PHE A 3 18.89 8.06 -2.98
C PHE A 3 18.43 9.42 -2.46
N SER A 4 18.98 10.52 -2.98
CA SER A 4 18.55 11.87 -2.65
C SER A 4 17.17 12.13 -3.28
N LEU A 5 16.27 12.69 -2.50
CA LEU A 5 14.96 13.11 -3.01
C LEU A 5 15.14 14.30 -3.98
N SER A 6 14.35 14.32 -5.04
CA SER A 6 14.26 15.48 -5.93
C SER A 6 13.65 16.69 -5.19
N GLU A 7 13.80 17.88 -5.76
CA GLU A 7 13.16 19.09 -5.24
C GLU A 7 11.63 18.90 -5.20
N ALA A 8 11.05 18.38 -6.27
CA ALA A 8 9.61 18.11 -6.35
C ALA A 8 9.13 17.12 -5.26
N GLN A 9 9.89 16.04 -5.01
CA GLN A 9 9.57 15.09 -3.94
C GLN A 9 9.65 15.74 -2.56
N THR A 10 10.63 16.61 -2.33
CA THR A 10 10.83 17.32 -1.06
C THR A 10 9.70 18.32 -0.80
N GLU A 11 9.33 19.12 -1.80
CA GLU A 11 8.23 20.08 -1.71
C GLU A 11 6.90 19.39 -1.49
N LEU A 12 6.62 18.31 -2.25
CA LEU A 12 5.42 17.51 -2.12
C LEU A 12 5.30 16.88 -0.73
N ALA A 13 6.38 16.28 -0.21
CA ALA A 13 6.41 15.73 1.15
C ALA A 13 6.14 16.80 2.20
N GLY A 14 6.72 18.00 2.04
CA GLY A 14 6.47 19.15 2.92
C GLY A 14 5.01 19.61 2.92
N LEU A 15 4.38 19.68 1.74
CA LEU A 15 2.96 20.03 1.59
C LEU A 15 2.06 18.98 2.25
N VAL A 16 2.26 17.70 1.95
CA VAL A 16 1.48 16.60 2.51
C VAL A 16 1.61 16.53 4.03
N ARG A 17 2.83 16.69 4.57
CA ARG A 17 3.07 16.73 6.02
C ARG A 17 2.27 17.83 6.69
N LYS A 18 2.20 19.02 6.08
CA LYS A 18 1.42 20.15 6.60
C LYS A 18 -0.08 19.84 6.61
N ILE A 19 -0.62 19.34 5.51
CA ILE A 19 -2.04 18.96 5.39
C ILE A 19 -2.40 17.91 6.46
N LEU A 20 -1.60 16.83 6.57
CA LEU A 20 -1.88 15.75 7.51
C LEU A 20 -1.73 16.14 8.99
N ALA A 21 -1.07 17.25 9.30
CA ALA A 21 -0.98 17.77 10.67
C ALA A 21 -2.29 18.40 11.15
N GLU A 22 -3.13 18.93 10.27
CA GLU A 22 -4.38 19.66 10.60
C GLU A 22 -5.55 18.70 10.93
N ARG A 23 -5.59 17.49 10.41
CA ARG A 23 -6.43 16.32 10.76
C ARG A 23 -7.96 16.40 10.59
N ASP A 24 -8.56 17.51 10.23
CA ASP A 24 -10.03 17.65 10.20
C ASP A 24 -10.65 16.98 8.95
N ASN A 25 -10.05 17.17 7.77
CA ASN A 25 -10.50 16.54 6.52
C ASN A 25 -9.31 16.24 5.60
N PRO A 26 -8.42 15.32 5.98
CA PRO A 26 -7.17 15.10 5.23
C PRO A 26 -7.40 14.65 3.78
N TRP A 27 -8.45 13.88 3.48
CA TRP A 27 -8.77 13.46 2.11
C TRP A 27 -9.18 14.64 1.23
N GLY A 28 -10.13 15.47 1.70
CA GLY A 28 -10.58 16.66 0.96
C GLY A 28 -9.47 17.70 0.79
N ASP A 29 -8.61 17.86 1.78
CA ASP A 29 -7.49 18.81 1.72
C ASP A 29 -6.39 18.33 0.76
N LEU A 30 -6.10 17.01 0.70
CA LEU A 30 -5.23 16.42 -0.32
C LEU A 30 -5.80 16.57 -1.72
N ALA A 31 -7.13 16.39 -1.88
CA ALA A 31 -7.83 16.63 -3.14
C ALA A 31 -7.72 18.09 -3.58
N ALA A 32 -8.06 19.03 -2.69
CA ALA A 32 -8.00 20.47 -2.97
C ALA A 32 -6.58 20.95 -3.33
N ALA A 33 -5.55 20.30 -2.78
CA ALA A 33 -4.15 20.55 -3.10
C ALA A 33 -3.66 19.84 -4.38
N GLY A 34 -4.52 19.07 -5.05
CA GLY A 34 -4.17 18.31 -6.26
C GLY A 34 -3.29 17.06 -6.02
N VAL A 35 -3.07 16.67 -4.76
CA VAL A 35 -2.18 15.56 -4.40
C VAL A 35 -2.75 14.20 -4.86
N LEU A 36 -4.06 14.06 -4.93
CA LEU A 36 -4.68 12.81 -5.37
C LEU A 36 -4.48 12.57 -6.88
N GLY A 37 -4.40 13.62 -7.69
CA GLY A 37 -4.23 13.54 -9.14
C GLY A 37 -2.76 13.51 -9.61
N ILE A 38 -1.76 13.55 -8.74
CA ILE A 38 -0.36 13.74 -9.16
C ILE A 38 0.15 12.68 -10.14
N GLY A 39 -0.30 11.43 -10.00
CA GLY A 39 0.12 10.30 -10.83
C GLY A 39 -0.67 10.14 -12.14
N LEU A 40 -1.73 10.90 -12.34
CA LEU A 40 -2.50 10.92 -13.57
C LEU A 40 -1.82 11.84 -14.60
N SER A 41 -1.97 11.50 -15.88
CA SER A 41 -1.48 12.37 -16.96
C SER A 41 -2.22 13.72 -16.98
N GLU A 42 -1.62 14.74 -17.60
CA GLU A 42 -2.25 16.06 -17.79
C GLU A 42 -3.57 15.95 -18.57
N GLU A 43 -3.68 14.99 -19.50
CA GLU A 43 -4.91 14.72 -20.27
C GLU A 43 -6.07 14.23 -19.39
N LEU A 44 -5.75 13.60 -18.26
CA LEU A 44 -6.71 13.17 -17.25
C LEU A 44 -6.83 14.17 -16.08
N GLY A 45 -6.30 15.37 -16.22
CA GLY A 45 -6.36 16.42 -15.22
C GLY A 45 -5.35 16.26 -14.07
N GLY A 46 -4.36 15.39 -14.21
CA GLY A 46 -3.30 15.18 -13.24
C GLY A 46 -2.05 16.02 -13.49
N ALA A 47 -1.00 15.79 -12.69
CA ALA A 47 0.28 16.49 -12.81
C ALA A 47 1.34 15.71 -13.62
N GLY A 48 1.05 14.49 -14.05
CA GLY A 48 1.99 13.65 -14.79
C GLY A 48 3.23 13.22 -14.01
N LEU A 49 3.18 13.27 -12.67
CA LEU A 49 4.27 12.83 -11.82
C LEU A 49 4.31 11.30 -11.70
N GLY A 50 5.45 10.78 -11.25
CA GLY A 50 5.70 9.34 -11.23
C GLY A 50 5.35 8.64 -9.91
N PHE A 51 5.64 7.34 -9.90
CA PHE A 51 5.45 6.49 -8.73
C PHE A 51 6.38 6.87 -7.56
N LEU A 52 7.55 7.46 -7.84
CA LEU A 52 8.46 7.94 -6.80
C LEU A 52 7.84 9.08 -5.97
N GLU A 53 7.15 10.02 -6.63
CA GLU A 53 6.44 11.11 -5.97
C GLU A 53 5.27 10.57 -5.15
N GLN A 54 4.54 9.58 -5.66
CA GLN A 54 3.50 8.89 -4.90
C GLN A 54 4.05 8.17 -3.66
N CYS A 55 5.23 7.56 -3.76
CA CYS A 55 5.92 6.97 -2.60
C CYS A 55 6.30 8.04 -1.55
N SER A 56 6.69 9.24 -1.97
CA SER A 56 6.94 10.36 -1.04
C SER A 56 5.69 10.75 -0.25
N VAL A 57 4.52 10.80 -0.93
CA VAL A 57 3.22 11.01 -0.27
C VAL A 57 2.92 9.89 0.74
N LEU A 58 3.11 8.63 0.34
CA LEU A 58 2.87 7.47 1.20
C LEU A 58 3.77 7.45 2.44
N CYS A 59 5.03 7.88 2.34
CA CYS A 59 5.90 8.05 3.49
C CYS A 59 5.31 9.05 4.50
N GLU A 60 4.80 10.20 4.04
CA GLU A 60 4.19 11.19 4.94
C GLU A 60 2.87 10.70 5.54
N ILE A 61 2.05 9.96 4.77
CA ILE A 61 0.85 9.28 5.29
C ILE A 61 1.23 8.31 6.41
N GLY A 62 2.29 7.52 6.21
CA GLY A 62 2.84 6.62 7.23
C GLY A 62 3.35 7.37 8.47
N ARG A 63 4.08 8.47 8.29
CA ARG A 63 4.57 9.33 9.40
C ARG A 63 3.43 9.91 10.24
N ALA A 64 2.29 10.23 9.61
CA ALA A 64 1.11 10.73 10.30
C ALA A 64 0.21 9.62 10.85
N VAL A 65 0.41 8.36 10.45
CA VAL A 65 -0.54 7.25 10.65
C VAL A 65 -1.95 7.71 10.28
N SER A 66 -2.05 8.30 9.08
CA SER A 66 -3.32 8.84 8.59
C SER A 66 -4.13 7.75 7.87
N PRO A 67 -5.45 7.64 8.12
CA PRO A 67 -6.28 6.59 7.56
C PRO A 67 -6.72 6.85 6.11
N VAL A 68 -6.15 7.87 5.43
CA VAL A 68 -6.54 8.20 4.05
C VAL A 68 -6.26 7.04 3.09
N PRO A 69 -7.19 6.69 2.19
CA PRO A 69 -7.07 5.54 1.30
C PRO A 69 -6.19 5.81 0.06
N TYR A 70 -5.10 6.59 0.20
CA TYR A 70 -4.26 7.03 -0.90
C TYR A 70 -3.64 5.85 -1.67
N LEU A 71 -3.11 4.85 -0.96
CA LEU A 71 -2.54 3.66 -1.61
C LEU A 71 -3.60 2.90 -2.41
N SER A 72 -4.73 2.58 -1.79
CA SER A 72 -5.77 1.76 -2.44
C SER A 72 -6.52 2.51 -3.53
N SER A 73 -6.86 3.77 -3.31
CA SER A 73 -7.69 4.55 -4.23
C SER A 73 -6.87 5.20 -5.36
N VAL A 74 -5.82 5.91 -4.99
CA VAL A 74 -5.04 6.71 -5.95
C VAL A 74 -3.99 5.85 -6.66
N VAL A 75 -3.08 5.24 -5.87
CA VAL A 75 -1.94 4.52 -6.47
C VAL A 75 -2.42 3.28 -7.21
N LEU A 76 -3.26 2.47 -6.59
CA LEU A 76 -3.70 1.20 -7.16
C LEU A 76 -4.94 1.36 -8.02
N GLY A 77 -6.05 1.90 -7.49
CA GLY A 77 -7.32 2.00 -8.19
C GLY A 77 -7.23 2.91 -9.42
N ALA A 78 -6.97 4.19 -9.20
CA ALA A 78 -6.87 5.18 -10.29
C ALA A 78 -5.68 4.89 -11.20
N GLY A 79 -4.53 4.49 -10.62
CA GLY A 79 -3.32 4.16 -11.37
C GLY A 79 -3.50 2.97 -12.32
N ALA A 80 -4.17 1.89 -11.87
CA ALA A 80 -4.46 0.74 -12.74
C ALA A 80 -5.43 1.11 -13.87
N ILE A 81 -6.50 1.85 -13.55
CA ILE A 81 -7.46 2.28 -14.58
C ILE A 81 -6.80 3.25 -15.57
N ALA A 82 -5.96 4.17 -15.11
CA ALA A 82 -5.22 5.08 -16.00
C ALA A 82 -4.25 4.33 -16.92
N SER A 83 -3.65 3.22 -16.44
CA SER A 83 -2.67 2.44 -17.20
C SER A 83 -3.30 1.45 -18.18
N PHE A 84 -4.39 0.79 -17.79
CA PHE A 84 -4.97 -0.35 -18.51
C PHE A 84 -6.43 -0.14 -18.96
N GLY A 85 -7.09 0.87 -18.43
CA GLY A 85 -8.52 1.11 -18.71
C GLY A 85 -8.76 1.72 -20.10
N SER A 86 -9.98 1.50 -20.60
CA SER A 86 -10.49 2.22 -21.77
C SER A 86 -10.64 3.72 -21.44
N GLU A 87 -10.72 4.54 -22.48
CA GLU A 87 -10.94 5.99 -22.31
C GLU A 87 -12.25 6.32 -21.55
N GLU A 88 -13.24 5.45 -21.66
CA GLU A 88 -14.49 5.57 -20.90
C GLU A 88 -14.25 5.25 -19.42
N GLN A 89 -13.56 4.13 -19.11
CA GLN A 89 -13.20 3.75 -17.74
C GLN A 89 -12.33 4.81 -17.07
N LYS A 90 -11.35 5.38 -17.78
CA LYS A 90 -10.48 6.46 -17.27
C LYS A 90 -11.29 7.69 -16.87
N ARG A 91 -12.18 8.15 -17.77
CA ARG A 91 -13.03 9.32 -17.49
C ARG A 91 -14.05 9.06 -16.39
N GLN A 92 -14.58 7.85 -16.31
CA GLN A 92 -15.59 7.49 -15.33
C GLN A 92 -15.01 7.31 -13.92
N TRP A 93 -13.76 6.83 -13.80
CA TRP A 93 -13.22 6.38 -12.52
C TRP A 93 -11.87 6.99 -12.15
N ALA A 94 -10.89 7.06 -13.07
CA ALA A 94 -9.58 7.58 -12.73
C ALA A 94 -9.62 9.10 -12.48
N VAL A 95 -10.36 9.85 -13.28
CA VAL A 95 -10.51 11.30 -13.12
C VAL A 95 -11.21 11.64 -11.80
N PRO A 96 -12.39 11.07 -11.45
CA PRO A 96 -13.02 11.32 -10.16
C PRO A 96 -12.21 10.87 -8.95
N ALA A 97 -11.40 9.82 -9.08
CA ALA A 97 -10.48 9.43 -8.00
C ALA A 97 -9.32 10.43 -7.83
N GLY A 98 -8.84 11.03 -8.93
CA GLY A 98 -7.79 12.05 -8.93
C GLY A 98 -8.25 13.40 -8.36
N ASP A 99 -9.52 13.75 -8.45
CA ASP A 99 -10.09 14.96 -7.86
C ASP A 99 -10.72 14.71 -6.47
N GLY A 100 -10.75 13.45 -6.02
CA GLY A 100 -11.25 13.04 -4.70
C GLY A 100 -12.78 12.88 -4.62
N SER A 101 -13.51 13.02 -5.72
CA SER A 101 -14.97 12.84 -5.76
C SER A 101 -15.41 11.37 -5.81
N ALA A 102 -14.47 10.44 -6.06
CA ALA A 102 -14.70 9.01 -5.94
C ALA A 102 -13.56 8.34 -5.14
N VAL A 103 -13.92 7.34 -4.35
CA VAL A 103 -12.97 6.46 -3.65
C VAL A 103 -12.95 5.11 -4.34
N LEU A 104 -11.76 4.69 -4.79
CA LEU A 104 -11.54 3.38 -5.35
C LEU A 104 -10.82 2.48 -4.35
N THR A 105 -10.95 1.17 -4.53
CA THR A 105 -10.14 0.22 -3.75
C THR A 105 -9.83 -1.03 -4.56
N VAL A 106 -8.93 -1.87 -4.02
CA VAL A 106 -8.49 -3.11 -4.65
C VAL A 106 -8.61 -4.26 -3.66
N ALA A 107 -9.25 -5.33 -4.09
CA ALA A 107 -9.51 -6.50 -3.26
C ALA A 107 -8.53 -7.64 -3.60
N LEU A 108 -7.33 -7.63 -3.01
CA LEU A 108 -6.26 -8.59 -3.26
C LEU A 108 -6.29 -9.80 -2.33
N ALA A 109 -6.62 -9.60 -1.04
CA ALA A 109 -6.57 -10.66 -0.04
C ALA A 109 -7.84 -11.52 -0.05
N GLU A 110 -7.69 -12.80 0.21
CA GLU A 110 -8.77 -13.80 0.29
C GLU A 110 -8.69 -14.57 1.62
N GLU A 111 -9.79 -15.21 2.02
CA GLU A 111 -9.81 -16.04 3.23
C GLU A 111 -9.11 -17.39 2.99
N ASP A 112 -9.22 -17.94 1.78
CA ASP A 112 -8.76 -19.28 1.42
C ASP A 112 -7.54 -19.27 0.48
N GLY A 113 -6.80 -18.16 0.40
CA GLY A 113 -5.65 -18.03 -0.51
C GLY A 113 -4.63 -17.01 -0.05
N ASP A 114 -3.35 -17.38 -0.10
CA ASP A 114 -2.24 -16.50 0.29
C ASP A 114 -1.57 -15.79 -0.90
N ASP A 115 -1.89 -16.21 -2.14
CA ASP A 115 -1.29 -15.68 -3.36
C ASP A 115 -2.28 -14.79 -4.14
N PRO A 116 -2.11 -13.45 -4.11
CA PRO A 116 -2.97 -12.55 -4.87
C PRO A 116 -2.90 -12.72 -6.40
N LEU A 117 -1.86 -13.39 -6.92
CA LEU A 117 -1.69 -13.68 -8.34
C LEU A 117 -2.44 -14.92 -8.81
N SER A 118 -2.92 -15.74 -7.85
CA SER A 118 -3.69 -16.96 -8.09
C SER A 118 -5.00 -16.92 -7.29
N PRO A 119 -5.91 -15.96 -7.58
CA PRO A 119 -7.09 -15.75 -6.76
C PRO A 119 -8.03 -16.95 -6.78
N SER A 120 -8.57 -17.31 -5.59
CA SER A 120 -9.63 -18.31 -5.41
C SER A 120 -11.00 -17.80 -5.86
N ALA A 121 -11.23 -16.49 -5.83
CA ALA A 121 -12.38 -15.87 -6.47
C ALA A 121 -12.35 -16.21 -7.96
N PHE A 122 -13.51 -16.54 -8.53
CA PHE A 122 -13.58 -16.97 -9.91
C PHE A 122 -14.70 -16.27 -10.69
N ALA A 123 -14.57 -16.31 -12.01
CA ALA A 123 -15.55 -15.77 -12.93
C ALA A 123 -15.86 -16.76 -14.05
N GLU A 124 -17.12 -16.84 -14.45
CA GLU A 124 -17.58 -17.68 -15.56
C GLU A 124 -18.41 -16.86 -16.55
N ARG A 125 -18.38 -17.26 -17.82
CA ARG A 125 -19.24 -16.70 -18.87
C ARG A 125 -20.65 -17.25 -18.74
N ALA A 126 -21.63 -16.38 -18.71
CA ALA A 126 -23.05 -16.73 -18.67
C ALA A 126 -23.87 -15.80 -19.57
N GLY A 127 -24.35 -16.29 -20.70
CA GLY A 127 -25.28 -15.55 -21.57
C GLY A 127 -24.74 -14.25 -22.14
N GLY A 128 -23.43 -14.14 -22.40
CA GLY A 128 -22.80 -12.95 -22.95
C GLY A 128 -22.29 -11.93 -21.90
N SER A 129 -22.47 -12.23 -20.61
CA SER A 129 -21.93 -11.48 -19.48
C SER A 129 -21.01 -12.35 -18.63
N TRP A 130 -20.36 -11.75 -17.64
CA TRP A 130 -19.59 -12.45 -16.62
C TRP A 130 -20.44 -12.64 -15.36
N ARG A 131 -20.21 -13.75 -14.65
CA ARG A 131 -20.67 -13.94 -13.28
C ARG A 131 -19.47 -14.16 -12.39
N VAL A 132 -19.32 -13.28 -11.36
CA VAL A 132 -18.17 -13.29 -10.45
C VAL A 132 -18.59 -13.82 -9.09
N PHE A 133 -17.79 -14.74 -8.56
CA PHE A 133 -18.00 -15.41 -7.26
C PHE A 133 -16.74 -15.32 -6.42
N GLY A 134 -16.90 -15.31 -5.10
CA GLY A 134 -15.78 -15.43 -4.17
C GLY A 134 -15.91 -14.50 -2.96
N VAL A 135 -14.90 -14.57 -2.11
CA VAL A 135 -14.83 -13.77 -0.89
C VAL A 135 -13.47 -13.09 -0.82
N LYS A 136 -13.48 -11.77 -0.74
CA LYS A 136 -12.29 -10.96 -0.48
C LYS A 136 -12.32 -10.43 0.95
N THR A 137 -11.19 -10.39 1.61
CA THR A 137 -11.06 -10.00 3.01
C THR A 137 -10.09 -8.83 3.19
N ALA A 138 -10.19 -8.13 4.31
CA ALA A 138 -9.33 -7.00 4.65
C ALA A 138 -9.20 -5.96 3.52
N VAL A 139 -10.27 -5.77 2.73
CA VAL A 139 -10.28 -4.82 1.61
C VAL A 139 -10.24 -3.40 2.17
N PRO A 140 -9.19 -2.60 1.88
CA PRO A 140 -9.05 -1.27 2.46
C PRO A 140 -10.16 -0.32 1.99
N ALA A 141 -10.63 0.55 2.88
CA ALA A 141 -11.66 1.58 2.59
C ALA A 141 -12.91 1.05 1.86
N LEU A 142 -13.25 -0.25 2.03
CA LEU A 142 -14.37 -0.87 1.29
C LEU A 142 -15.72 -0.22 1.59
N LEU A 143 -15.91 0.27 2.81
CA LEU A 143 -17.18 0.86 3.25
C LEU A 143 -17.45 2.22 2.61
N GLU A 144 -16.42 2.89 2.12
CA GLU A 144 -16.47 4.20 1.46
C GLU A 144 -16.27 4.10 -0.06
N ALA A 145 -15.93 2.90 -0.56
CA ALA A 145 -15.55 2.72 -1.96
C ALA A 145 -16.75 2.83 -2.91
N ASP A 146 -16.57 3.59 -3.98
CA ASP A 146 -17.48 3.65 -5.13
C ASP A 146 -17.23 2.52 -6.12
N LEU A 147 -15.97 2.03 -6.18
CA LEU A 147 -15.54 0.96 -7.07
C LEU A 147 -14.46 0.10 -6.41
N VAL A 148 -14.55 -1.21 -6.64
CA VAL A 148 -13.58 -2.21 -6.19
C VAL A 148 -12.98 -2.90 -7.41
N LEU A 149 -11.66 -2.90 -7.55
CA LEU A 149 -10.94 -3.73 -8.51
C LEU A 149 -10.78 -5.13 -7.93
N VAL A 150 -11.34 -6.12 -8.60
CA VAL A 150 -11.40 -7.50 -8.10
C VAL A 150 -10.69 -8.45 -9.07
N PRO A 151 -9.48 -8.91 -8.77
CA PRO A 151 -8.89 -10.03 -9.48
C PRO A 151 -9.67 -11.31 -9.20
N ALA A 152 -9.98 -12.06 -10.27
CA ALA A 152 -10.63 -13.37 -10.22
C ALA A 152 -10.12 -14.28 -11.33
N THR A 153 -10.12 -15.60 -11.09
CA THR A 153 -9.70 -16.61 -12.05
C THR A 153 -10.86 -16.92 -13.00
N ALA A 154 -10.61 -16.90 -14.31
CA ALA A 154 -11.55 -17.32 -15.34
C ALA A 154 -10.95 -18.49 -16.15
N ALA A 155 -11.71 -19.04 -17.09
CA ALA A 155 -11.25 -20.15 -17.94
C ALA A 155 -9.96 -19.82 -18.70
N ASP A 156 -9.80 -18.57 -19.12
CA ASP A 156 -8.65 -18.09 -19.91
C ASP A 156 -7.54 -17.42 -19.05
N GLY A 157 -7.59 -17.60 -17.72
CA GLY A 157 -6.62 -17.05 -16.78
C GLY A 157 -7.21 -16.00 -15.85
N VAL A 158 -6.34 -15.22 -15.18
CA VAL A 158 -6.76 -14.17 -14.26
C VAL A 158 -7.33 -12.98 -15.03
N MET A 159 -8.41 -12.42 -14.51
CA MET A 159 -9.04 -11.19 -14.99
C MET A 159 -9.23 -10.20 -13.83
N VAL A 160 -9.32 -8.91 -14.11
CA VAL A 160 -9.63 -7.89 -13.09
C VAL A 160 -10.96 -7.25 -13.41
N PHE A 161 -11.90 -7.38 -12.49
CA PHE A 161 -13.27 -6.88 -12.64
C PHE A 161 -13.47 -5.56 -11.88
N LEU A 162 -14.23 -4.66 -12.46
CA LEU A 162 -14.65 -3.39 -11.87
C LEU A 162 -16.02 -3.59 -11.20
N VAL A 163 -16.03 -3.83 -9.91
CA VAL A 163 -17.23 -4.14 -9.11
C VAL A 163 -17.65 -2.93 -8.29
N ARG A 164 -18.93 -2.57 -8.34
CA ARG A 164 -19.49 -1.56 -7.44
C ARG A 164 -20.06 -2.24 -6.19
N PRO A 165 -19.89 -1.67 -5.00
CA PRO A 165 -20.54 -2.20 -3.79
C PRO A 165 -22.07 -2.31 -3.92
N SER A 166 -22.68 -1.51 -4.80
CA SER A 166 -24.11 -1.51 -5.10
C SER A 166 -24.57 -2.52 -6.15
N ASP A 167 -23.66 -3.27 -6.79
CA ASP A 167 -24.02 -4.26 -7.78
C ASP A 167 -24.82 -5.42 -7.12
N ALA A 168 -25.81 -5.95 -7.83
CA ALA A 168 -26.61 -7.08 -7.34
C ALA A 168 -25.72 -8.32 -7.13
N GLY A 169 -25.85 -8.99 -5.99
CA GLY A 169 -25.01 -10.13 -5.59
C GLY A 169 -23.77 -9.71 -4.81
N VAL A 170 -23.53 -8.42 -4.57
CA VAL A 170 -22.47 -7.92 -3.71
C VAL A 170 -22.96 -7.77 -2.28
N THR A 171 -22.18 -8.26 -1.33
CA THR A 171 -22.39 -8.00 0.11
C THR A 171 -21.11 -7.44 0.71
N VAL A 172 -21.22 -6.31 1.37
CA VAL A 172 -20.12 -5.65 2.08
C VAL A 172 -20.33 -5.79 3.59
N GLN A 173 -19.30 -6.25 4.29
CA GLN A 173 -19.31 -6.41 5.74
C GLN A 173 -18.10 -5.69 6.34
N PRO A 174 -18.27 -4.87 7.40
CA PRO A 174 -17.14 -4.20 8.04
C PRO A 174 -16.22 -5.23 8.73
N GLN A 175 -14.91 -4.97 8.69
CA GLN A 175 -13.90 -5.72 9.41
C GLN A 175 -13.04 -4.77 10.24
N SER A 176 -12.77 -5.15 11.48
CA SER A 176 -11.84 -4.43 12.35
C SER A 176 -10.43 -4.97 12.18
N LEU A 177 -9.51 -4.11 11.81
CA LEU A 177 -8.09 -4.44 11.70
C LEU A 177 -7.33 -4.02 12.96
N THR A 178 -6.10 -4.54 13.12
CA THR A 178 -5.26 -4.32 14.30
C THR A 178 -4.97 -2.84 14.59
N ASP A 179 -4.86 -2.03 13.53
CA ASP A 179 -4.57 -0.59 13.61
C ASP A 179 -5.84 0.28 13.69
N GLY A 180 -7.01 -0.35 13.69
CA GLY A 180 -8.29 0.36 13.69
C GLY A 180 -8.66 1.00 12.35
N ALA A 181 -7.91 0.74 11.27
CA ALA A 181 -8.26 1.27 9.96
C ALA A 181 -9.51 0.57 9.40
N ASP A 182 -10.27 1.34 8.62
CA ASP A 182 -11.46 0.87 7.93
C ASP A 182 -11.10 -0.16 6.86
N ALA A 183 -11.70 -1.32 6.97
CA ALA A 183 -11.60 -2.39 6.00
C ALA A 183 -12.91 -3.17 5.95
N GLY A 184 -13.06 -3.99 4.93
CA GLY A 184 -14.25 -4.80 4.79
C GLY A 184 -14.01 -6.16 4.15
N ARG A 185 -14.99 -7.02 4.36
CA ARG A 185 -15.17 -8.30 3.68
C ARG A 185 -16.14 -8.09 2.53
N LEU A 186 -15.71 -8.44 1.33
CA LEU A 186 -16.49 -8.37 0.09
C LEU A 186 -16.90 -9.77 -0.32
N VAL A 187 -18.21 -10.04 -0.31
CA VAL A 187 -18.77 -11.31 -0.80
C VAL A 187 -19.39 -11.08 -2.17
N LEU A 188 -19.03 -11.92 -3.13
CA LEU A 188 -19.50 -11.91 -4.50
C LEU A 188 -20.28 -13.21 -4.76
N ASP A 189 -21.58 -13.10 -4.95
CA ASP A 189 -22.47 -14.22 -5.19
C ASP A 189 -23.17 -14.08 -6.55
N GLY A 190 -22.44 -14.52 -7.60
CA GLY A 190 -22.92 -14.48 -8.96
C GLY A 190 -23.13 -13.07 -9.51
N VAL A 191 -22.27 -12.13 -9.15
CA VAL A 191 -22.34 -10.73 -9.59
C VAL A 191 -22.27 -10.66 -11.11
N ALA A 192 -23.35 -10.18 -11.74
CA ALA A 192 -23.45 -10.10 -13.20
C ALA A 192 -22.77 -8.82 -13.71
N LEU A 193 -21.75 -8.98 -14.56
CA LEU A 193 -20.95 -7.90 -15.11
C LEU A 193 -20.84 -8.01 -16.64
N GLU A 194 -21.03 -6.88 -17.33
CA GLU A 194 -20.81 -6.79 -18.77
C GLU A 194 -19.32 -6.71 -19.09
N ASP A 195 -18.92 -6.91 -20.34
CA ASP A 195 -17.53 -6.84 -20.79
C ASP A 195 -16.87 -5.48 -20.50
N GLY A 196 -17.61 -4.38 -20.56
CA GLY A 196 -17.14 -3.05 -20.18
C GLY A 196 -16.75 -2.90 -18.70
N ARG A 197 -17.01 -3.91 -17.87
CA ARG A 197 -16.61 -3.99 -16.46
C ARG A 197 -15.37 -4.86 -16.25
N VAL A 198 -14.68 -5.25 -17.30
CA VAL A 198 -13.36 -5.88 -17.26
C VAL A 198 -12.30 -4.82 -17.49
N LEU A 199 -11.26 -4.81 -16.69
CA LEU A 199 -10.13 -3.90 -16.83
C LEU A 199 -9.09 -4.49 -17.80
N GLY A 200 -8.68 -3.70 -18.76
CA GLY A 200 -7.66 -4.06 -19.74
C GLY A 200 -8.18 -4.89 -20.92
N GLU A 201 -7.26 -5.21 -21.82
CA GLU A 201 -7.52 -6.02 -23.00
C GLU A 201 -7.67 -7.51 -22.63
N PRO A 202 -8.34 -8.33 -23.49
CA PRO A 202 -8.40 -9.76 -23.27
C PRO A 202 -7.00 -10.38 -23.09
N GLY A 203 -6.81 -11.13 -21.99
CA GLY A 203 -5.53 -11.76 -21.64
C GLY A 203 -4.56 -10.92 -20.82
N SER A 204 -4.82 -9.63 -20.55
CA SER A 204 -3.94 -8.77 -19.75
C SER A 204 -4.15 -8.90 -18.24
N GLY A 205 -5.14 -9.66 -17.78
CA GLY A 205 -5.53 -9.68 -16.37
C GLY A 205 -4.42 -10.12 -15.41
N ALA A 206 -3.58 -11.10 -15.81
CA ALA A 206 -2.43 -11.52 -15.00
C ALA A 206 -1.37 -10.42 -14.87
N GLU A 207 -1.12 -9.67 -15.95
CA GLU A 207 -0.23 -8.50 -15.95
C GLU A 207 -0.77 -7.42 -15.01
N ILE A 208 -2.07 -7.12 -15.09
CA ILE A 208 -2.70 -6.11 -14.24
C ILE A 208 -2.64 -6.55 -12.76
N ALA A 209 -2.90 -7.82 -12.46
CA ALA A 209 -2.78 -8.34 -11.10
C ALA A 209 -1.35 -8.22 -10.57
N ALA A 210 -0.34 -8.57 -11.36
CA ALA A 210 1.07 -8.42 -11.01
C ALA A 210 1.46 -6.94 -10.81
N TRP A 211 0.95 -6.04 -11.64
CA TRP A 211 1.14 -4.60 -11.50
C TRP A 211 0.55 -4.08 -10.17
N LEU A 212 -0.68 -4.51 -9.83
CA LEU A 212 -1.34 -4.14 -8.58
C LEU A 212 -0.57 -4.65 -7.36
N VAL A 213 -0.13 -5.91 -7.38
CA VAL A 213 0.62 -6.52 -6.28
C VAL A 213 1.97 -5.83 -6.09
N SER A 214 2.74 -5.61 -7.15
CA SER A 214 4.06 -5.00 -7.07
C SER A 214 4.00 -3.56 -6.55
N ARG A 215 3.12 -2.72 -7.10
CA ARG A 215 2.93 -1.34 -6.62
C ARG A 215 2.27 -1.27 -5.25
N GLY A 216 1.34 -2.17 -4.96
CA GLY A 216 0.75 -2.31 -3.63
C GLY A 216 1.80 -2.65 -2.57
N THR A 217 2.69 -3.57 -2.88
CA THR A 217 3.78 -3.98 -1.99
C THR A 217 4.76 -2.83 -1.73
N VAL A 218 5.24 -2.15 -2.78
CA VAL A 218 6.19 -1.04 -2.61
C VAL A 218 5.52 0.18 -1.97
N GLY A 219 4.26 0.47 -2.32
CA GLY A 219 3.50 1.53 -1.66
C GLY A 219 3.27 1.27 -0.16
N LEU A 220 3.03 0.00 0.21
CA LEU A 220 2.97 -0.41 1.61
C LEU A 220 4.33 -0.25 2.30
N CYS A 221 5.44 -0.59 1.62
CA CYS A 221 6.80 -0.36 2.15
C CYS A 221 7.08 1.14 2.35
N ALA A 222 6.61 2.00 1.45
CA ALA A 222 6.73 3.46 1.59
C ALA A 222 5.95 3.98 2.81
N THR A 223 4.72 3.50 3.01
CA THR A 223 3.94 3.81 4.22
C THR A 223 4.67 3.32 5.48
N GLN A 224 5.17 2.09 5.46
CA GLN A 224 5.91 1.51 6.59
C GLN A 224 7.19 2.28 6.90
N ALA A 225 7.93 2.74 5.88
CA ALA A 225 9.11 3.59 6.08
C ALA A 225 8.78 4.84 6.90
N GLY A 226 7.69 5.52 6.57
CA GLY A 226 7.20 6.67 7.35
C GLY A 226 6.79 6.31 8.78
N VAL A 227 6.11 5.18 8.96
CA VAL A 227 5.70 4.67 10.29
C VAL A 227 6.91 4.41 11.18
N VAL A 228 7.91 3.65 10.70
CA VAL A 228 9.07 3.27 11.53
C VAL A 228 10.00 4.44 11.79
N GLU A 229 10.17 5.35 10.82
CA GLU A 229 10.97 6.56 11.00
C GLU A 229 10.38 7.43 12.11
N ARG A 230 9.07 7.67 12.07
CA ARG A 230 8.42 8.49 13.08
C ARG A 230 8.36 7.81 14.45
N ALA A 231 8.17 6.49 14.51
CA ALA A 231 8.25 5.72 15.73
C ALA A 231 9.63 5.86 16.39
N LEU A 232 10.70 5.78 15.61
CA LEU A 232 12.08 5.97 16.09
C LEU A 232 12.33 7.41 16.59
N GLU A 233 11.88 8.43 15.86
CA GLU A 233 11.99 9.84 16.29
C GLU A 233 11.32 10.07 17.64
N LEU A 234 10.09 9.59 17.81
CA LEU A 234 9.35 9.71 19.08
C LEU A 234 10.08 9.00 20.21
N THR A 235 10.62 7.82 19.93
CA THR A 235 11.33 7.01 20.91
C THR A 235 12.65 7.65 21.33
N ALA A 236 13.40 8.18 20.37
CA ALA A 236 14.64 8.92 20.65
C ALA A 236 14.37 10.20 21.44
N GLY A 237 13.27 10.91 21.10
CA GLY A 237 12.81 12.09 21.86
C GLY A 237 12.46 11.74 23.31
N TYR A 238 11.69 10.67 23.50
CA TYR A 238 11.35 10.18 24.84
C TYR A 238 12.60 9.77 25.64
N ALA A 239 13.52 9.01 25.02
CA ALA A 239 14.75 8.55 25.69
C ALA A 239 15.66 9.73 26.14
N ARG A 240 15.62 10.88 25.43
CA ARG A 240 16.36 12.09 25.82
C ARG A 240 15.73 12.83 26.98
N SER A 241 14.41 12.78 27.14
CA SER A 241 13.68 13.57 28.16
C SER A 241 13.28 12.76 29.39
N ARG A 242 13.07 11.45 29.26
CA ARG A 242 12.67 10.57 30.35
C ARG A 242 13.84 10.27 31.27
N GLU A 243 13.74 10.61 32.55
CA GLU A 243 14.77 10.33 33.55
C GLU A 243 14.38 9.13 34.43
N GLN A 244 15.35 8.28 34.68
CA GLN A 244 15.34 7.22 35.68
C GLN A 244 16.76 7.07 36.25
N PHE A 245 16.85 6.70 37.55
CA PHE A 245 18.14 6.57 38.26
C PHE A 245 19.01 7.84 38.17
N GLY A 246 18.35 9.03 38.17
CA GLY A 246 19.03 10.34 38.20
C GLY A 246 19.60 10.81 36.84
N ARG A 247 19.25 10.19 35.73
CA ARG A 247 19.72 10.61 34.38
C ARG A 247 18.74 10.19 33.28
N PRO A 248 18.81 10.83 32.09
CA PRO A 248 18.03 10.42 30.91
C PRO A 248 18.24 8.95 30.56
N ILE A 249 17.16 8.23 30.25
CA ILE A 249 17.24 6.80 29.93
C ILE A 249 18.07 6.50 28.68
N GLY A 250 18.15 7.43 27.72
CA GLY A 250 19.00 7.32 26.53
C GLY A 250 20.51 7.27 26.82
N SER A 251 20.93 7.65 28.05
CA SER A 251 22.33 7.53 28.49
C SER A 251 22.72 6.12 28.93
N PHE A 252 21.75 5.22 29.09
CA PHE A 252 22.05 3.82 29.38
C PHE A 252 22.42 3.06 28.10
N GLN A 253 23.52 2.29 28.15
CA GLN A 253 24.07 1.59 27.00
C GLN A 253 23.04 0.70 26.29
N ALA A 254 22.22 -0.03 27.05
CA ALA A 254 21.21 -0.93 26.50
C ALA A 254 20.13 -0.17 25.67
N VAL A 255 19.76 1.05 26.10
CA VAL A 255 18.82 1.89 25.38
C VAL A 255 19.49 2.49 24.13
N ALA A 256 20.70 3.01 24.28
CA ALA A 256 21.45 3.61 23.17
C ALA A 256 21.72 2.60 22.03
N GLN A 257 22.15 1.37 22.37
CA GLN A 257 22.37 0.31 21.39
C GLN A 257 21.08 -0.08 20.67
N ARG A 258 19.98 -0.24 21.41
CA ARG A 258 18.67 -0.60 20.83
C ARG A 258 18.15 0.48 19.86
N LEU A 259 18.38 1.77 20.16
CA LEU A 259 18.03 2.86 19.26
C LEU A 259 18.96 2.90 18.04
N ALA A 260 20.24 2.54 18.19
CA ALA A 260 21.16 2.43 17.06
C ALA A 260 20.78 1.29 16.11
N ASP A 261 20.42 0.12 16.64
CA ASP A 261 19.91 -1.01 15.84
C ASP A 261 18.63 -0.61 15.10
N ALA A 262 17.69 0.07 15.78
CA ALA A 262 16.45 0.56 15.16
C ALA A 262 16.74 1.59 14.06
N TYR A 263 17.75 2.44 14.20
CA TYR A 263 18.17 3.37 13.16
C TYR A 263 18.68 2.64 11.90
N ILE A 264 19.50 1.59 12.09
CA ILE A 264 19.98 0.75 10.98
C ILE A 264 18.80 0.08 10.28
N ASP A 265 17.82 -0.43 11.04
CA ASP A 265 16.62 -1.05 10.53
C ASP A 265 15.77 -0.06 9.70
N VAL A 266 15.58 1.16 10.18
CA VAL A 266 14.86 2.22 9.45
C VAL A 266 15.54 2.55 8.13
N GLU A 267 16.88 2.67 8.13
CA GLU A 267 17.64 2.90 6.90
C GLU A 267 17.52 1.73 5.91
N ALA A 268 17.51 0.49 6.38
CA ALA A 268 17.32 -0.67 5.52
C ALA A 268 15.93 -0.66 4.85
N VAL A 269 14.87 -0.36 5.60
CA VAL A 269 13.51 -0.20 5.05
C VAL A 269 13.48 0.90 4.01
N ARG A 270 14.03 2.08 4.34
CA ARG A 270 14.03 3.25 3.46
C ARG A 270 14.77 2.98 2.14
N LEU A 271 15.99 2.46 2.19
CA LEU A 271 16.83 2.27 1.02
C LEU A 271 16.29 1.19 0.09
N THR A 272 15.85 0.06 0.63
CA THR A 272 15.29 -1.04 -0.19
C THR A 272 13.94 -0.65 -0.82
N MET A 273 13.11 0.11 -0.10
CA MET A 273 11.86 0.66 -0.65
C MET A 273 12.15 1.60 -1.82
N TRP A 274 13.07 2.56 -1.68
CA TRP A 274 13.41 3.47 -2.77
C TRP A 274 14.03 2.76 -3.98
N GLN A 275 14.85 1.73 -3.76
CA GLN A 275 15.37 0.90 -4.85
C GLN A 275 14.24 0.22 -5.62
N ALA A 276 13.31 -0.42 -4.92
CA ALA A 276 12.18 -1.09 -5.55
C ALA A 276 11.25 -0.08 -6.27
N ALA A 277 10.98 1.08 -5.66
CA ALA A 277 10.19 2.14 -6.27
C ALA A 277 10.84 2.69 -7.55
N TRP A 278 12.16 2.89 -7.54
CA TRP A 278 12.91 3.35 -8.70
C TRP A 278 12.87 2.34 -9.86
N LEU A 279 13.06 1.06 -9.57
CA LEU A 279 12.97 0.00 -10.58
C LEU A 279 11.57 -0.07 -11.21
N LEU A 280 10.51 0.02 -10.38
CA LEU A 280 9.13 0.05 -10.87
C LEU A 280 8.78 1.33 -11.68
N ALA A 281 9.43 2.45 -11.37
CA ALA A 281 9.23 3.72 -12.07
C ALA A 281 10.03 3.82 -13.37
N SER A 282 11.16 3.10 -13.47
CA SER A 282 12.05 3.15 -14.63
C SER A 282 11.53 2.34 -15.82
N GLY A 283 10.59 1.41 -15.61
CA GLY A 283 9.86 0.71 -16.66
C GLY A 283 8.77 1.61 -17.25
N ARG A 284 8.65 1.64 -18.60
CA ARG A 284 7.46 2.27 -19.22
C ARG A 284 6.22 1.44 -18.88
N PRO A 285 5.00 2.04 -18.79
CA PRO A 285 3.77 1.28 -18.77
C PRO A 285 3.75 0.29 -19.95
N GLY A 286 3.74 -1.01 -19.67
CA GLY A 286 3.92 -2.08 -20.66
C GLY A 286 5.35 -2.65 -20.78
N ASP A 287 6.40 -1.98 -20.28
CA ASP A 287 7.78 -2.49 -20.27
C ASP A 287 8.18 -3.15 -18.94
N ALA A 288 7.53 -2.83 -17.83
CA ALA A 288 7.70 -3.56 -16.58
C ALA A 288 7.03 -4.94 -16.71
N ARG A 289 7.73 -5.86 -17.36
CA ARG A 289 7.26 -7.24 -17.53
C ARG A 289 7.12 -7.89 -16.16
N PRO A 290 5.96 -8.47 -15.81
CA PRO A 290 5.89 -9.46 -14.75
C PRO A 290 6.85 -10.59 -15.14
N GLY A 291 8.03 -10.64 -14.54
CA GLY A 291 9.06 -11.61 -14.91
C GLY A 291 10.47 -11.03 -15.02
N ASP A 292 10.65 -9.71 -14.81
CA ASP A 292 11.97 -9.16 -14.55
C ASP A 292 12.38 -9.58 -13.14
N ALA A 293 13.28 -10.56 -13.06
CA ALA A 293 13.74 -11.15 -11.81
C ALA A 293 14.41 -10.08 -10.90
N GLU A 294 15.03 -9.07 -11.47
CA GLU A 294 15.65 -7.98 -10.70
C GLU A 294 14.57 -7.13 -10.01
N VAL A 295 13.49 -6.77 -10.72
CA VAL A 295 12.37 -6.01 -10.14
C VAL A 295 11.67 -6.84 -9.07
N ALA A 296 11.38 -8.10 -9.35
CA ALA A 296 10.74 -9.01 -8.39
C ALA A 296 11.58 -9.19 -7.14
N ALA A 297 12.89 -9.40 -7.27
CA ALA A 297 13.82 -9.52 -6.15
C ALA A 297 13.89 -8.23 -5.31
N ALA A 298 13.89 -7.05 -5.95
CA ALA A 298 13.92 -5.78 -5.26
C ALA A 298 12.61 -5.52 -4.48
N VAL A 299 11.45 -5.80 -5.08
CA VAL A 299 10.13 -5.68 -4.42
C VAL A 299 10.05 -6.61 -3.21
N THR A 300 10.44 -7.87 -3.37
CA THR A 300 10.44 -8.87 -2.31
C THR A 300 11.42 -8.51 -1.19
N THR A 301 12.63 -8.01 -1.54
CA THR A 301 13.61 -7.53 -0.57
C THR A 301 13.08 -6.33 0.23
N ALA A 302 12.47 -5.36 -0.45
CA ALA A 302 11.86 -4.20 0.22
C ALA A 302 10.76 -4.62 1.20
N LYS A 303 9.91 -5.57 0.80
CA LYS A 303 8.83 -6.07 1.66
C LYS A 303 9.37 -6.91 2.84
N PHE A 304 10.42 -7.70 2.62
CA PHE A 304 11.11 -8.39 3.72
C PHE A 304 11.57 -7.39 4.78
N TRP A 305 12.31 -6.35 4.40
CA TRP A 305 12.79 -5.34 5.35
C TRP A 305 11.66 -4.55 5.99
N ALA A 306 10.63 -4.18 5.24
CA ALA A 306 9.47 -3.50 5.79
C ALA A 306 8.72 -4.34 6.84
N ALA A 307 8.66 -5.68 6.66
CA ALA A 307 8.05 -6.59 7.61
C ALA A 307 8.95 -6.86 8.83
N ASP A 308 10.18 -7.33 8.62
CA ASP A 308 11.07 -7.80 9.66
C ASP A 308 11.68 -6.66 10.49
N ALA A 309 12.25 -5.65 9.84
CA ALA A 309 12.76 -4.46 10.51
C ALA A 309 11.61 -3.61 11.09
N GLY A 310 10.49 -3.51 10.39
CA GLY A 310 9.28 -2.84 10.90
C GLY A 310 8.81 -3.44 12.23
N HIS A 311 8.79 -4.77 12.32
CA HIS A 311 8.55 -5.49 13.57
C HIS A 311 9.52 -5.07 14.69
N ARG A 312 10.83 -5.12 14.43
CA ARG A 312 11.85 -4.82 15.45
C ARG A 312 11.79 -3.37 15.93
N VAL A 313 11.61 -2.41 15.00
CA VAL A 313 11.50 -0.98 15.36
C VAL A 313 10.25 -0.71 16.19
N ALA A 314 9.10 -1.27 15.80
CA ALA A 314 7.86 -1.12 16.56
C ALA A 314 7.97 -1.69 17.98
N HIS A 315 8.56 -2.88 18.13
CA HIS A 315 8.82 -3.49 19.43
C HIS A 315 9.84 -2.69 20.25
N THR A 316 10.87 -2.13 19.61
CA THR A 316 11.84 -1.26 20.27
C THR A 316 11.17 0.00 20.81
N ALA A 317 10.27 0.62 20.03
CA ALA A 317 9.52 1.79 20.47
C ALA A 317 8.70 1.49 21.73
N VAL A 318 7.89 0.43 21.71
CA VAL A 318 7.09 0.03 22.88
C VAL A 318 7.97 -0.32 24.08
N HIS A 319 9.05 -1.08 23.87
CA HIS A 319 9.96 -1.49 24.95
C HIS A 319 10.62 -0.30 25.64
N VAL A 320 11.13 0.69 24.88
CA VAL A 320 11.80 1.87 25.46
C VAL A 320 10.82 2.77 26.20
N HIS A 321 9.57 2.88 25.72
CA HIS A 321 8.53 3.64 26.41
C HIS A 321 7.95 2.91 27.64
N GLY A 322 8.11 1.57 27.73
CA GLY A 322 7.51 0.76 28.79
C GLY A 322 5.99 0.84 28.76
N GLY A 323 5.33 1.00 29.91
CA GLY A 323 3.88 1.10 29.99
C GLY A 323 3.26 2.21 29.13
N MET A 324 3.98 3.32 28.92
CA MET A 324 3.54 4.40 28.02
C MET A 324 3.44 3.97 26.56
N GLY A 325 4.19 2.95 26.14
CA GLY A 325 4.18 2.47 24.76
C GLY A 325 2.91 1.75 24.34
N ILE A 326 2.11 1.27 25.31
CA ILE A 326 0.82 0.61 25.10
C ILE A 326 -0.37 1.45 25.57
N ASP A 327 -0.13 2.64 26.09
CA ASP A 327 -1.17 3.58 26.49
C ASP A 327 -1.80 4.19 25.23
N THR A 328 -3.11 3.99 25.05
CA THR A 328 -3.85 4.47 23.88
C THR A 328 -4.00 5.98 23.81
N THR A 329 -3.72 6.69 24.89
CA THR A 329 -3.68 8.16 24.91
C THR A 329 -2.33 8.73 24.45
N TYR A 330 -1.28 7.88 24.37
CA TYR A 330 0.05 8.26 23.92
C TYR A 330 0.30 7.79 22.48
N PRO A 331 0.89 8.59 21.60
CA PRO A 331 0.88 8.34 20.16
C PRO A 331 1.61 7.06 19.71
N VAL A 332 2.57 6.53 20.48
CA VAL A 332 3.41 5.40 20.04
C VAL A 332 2.62 4.13 19.76
N HIS A 333 1.52 3.86 20.48
CA HIS A 333 0.69 2.67 20.23
C HIS A 333 0.17 2.62 18.79
N ARG A 334 -0.15 3.77 18.17
CA ARG A 334 -0.64 3.85 16.77
C ARG A 334 0.42 3.40 15.79
N TYR A 335 1.67 3.77 16.00
CA TYR A 335 2.80 3.33 15.15
C TYR A 335 3.06 1.83 15.31
N TYR A 336 2.90 1.31 16.54
CA TYR A 336 3.03 -0.12 16.77
C TYR A 336 1.96 -0.93 16.01
N THR A 337 0.69 -0.54 16.11
CA THR A 337 -0.41 -1.25 15.45
C THR A 337 -0.36 -1.11 13.93
N ALA A 338 0.00 0.06 13.41
CA ALA A 338 0.21 0.30 11.98
C ALA A 338 1.37 -0.55 11.42
N ALA A 339 2.49 -0.61 12.14
CA ALA A 339 3.62 -1.46 11.76
C ALA A 339 3.24 -2.94 11.74
N LYS A 340 2.45 -3.41 12.70
CA LYS A 340 1.96 -4.80 12.75
C LYS A 340 1.02 -5.11 11.59
N ARG A 341 0.16 -4.19 11.18
CA ARG A 341 -0.65 -4.36 9.98
C ARG A 341 0.23 -4.49 8.73
N ALA A 342 1.16 -3.56 8.54
CA ALA A 342 2.05 -3.55 7.39
C ALA A 342 2.95 -4.80 7.32
N GLU A 343 3.34 -5.38 8.47
CA GLU A 343 4.12 -6.62 8.57
C GLU A 343 3.45 -7.78 7.83
N PHE A 344 2.13 -7.94 7.98
CA PHE A 344 1.41 -9.11 7.45
C PHE A 344 0.71 -8.84 6.11
N THR A 345 0.39 -7.59 5.78
CA THR A 345 -0.27 -7.26 4.51
C THR A 345 0.63 -7.59 3.33
N LEU A 346 0.11 -8.30 2.33
CA LEU A 346 0.84 -8.77 1.14
C LEU A 346 2.04 -9.69 1.48
N GLY A 347 1.91 -10.50 2.52
CA GLY A 347 2.91 -11.49 2.96
C GLY A 347 3.90 -10.95 3.99
N GLY A 348 4.15 -11.73 5.05
CA GLY A 348 5.14 -11.44 6.08
C GLY A 348 6.57 -11.79 5.67
N ALA A 349 7.55 -11.53 6.55
CA ALA A 349 8.98 -11.72 6.27
C ALA A 349 9.34 -13.12 5.77
N THR A 350 8.77 -14.19 6.35
CA THR A 350 9.05 -15.57 5.93
C THR A 350 8.56 -15.83 4.51
N ALA A 351 7.35 -15.36 4.14
CA ALA A 351 6.82 -15.51 2.80
C ALA A 351 7.70 -14.81 1.77
N GLN A 352 8.21 -13.62 2.10
CA GLN A 352 9.12 -12.87 1.23
C GLN A 352 10.46 -13.56 1.06
N LEU A 353 11.01 -14.18 2.11
CA LEU A 353 12.27 -14.96 2.01
C LEU A 353 12.12 -16.20 1.13
N LEU A 354 10.97 -16.90 1.22
CA LEU A 354 10.70 -18.04 0.36
C LEU A 354 10.59 -17.60 -1.10
N GLN A 355 9.83 -16.54 -1.38
CA GLN A 355 9.70 -15.98 -2.73
C GLN A 355 11.05 -15.50 -3.30
N LEU A 356 11.86 -14.81 -2.49
CA LEU A 356 13.20 -14.40 -2.91
C LEU A 356 14.10 -15.60 -3.22
N GLY A 357 14.04 -16.67 -2.41
CA GLY A 357 14.75 -17.91 -2.65
C GLY A 357 14.36 -18.55 -3.99
N ASP A 358 13.09 -18.59 -4.31
CA ASP A 358 12.60 -19.12 -5.59
C ASP A 358 13.06 -18.27 -6.78
N ILE A 359 13.02 -16.93 -6.66
CA ILE A 359 13.53 -16.02 -7.70
C ILE A 359 15.01 -16.29 -7.96
N LEU A 360 15.82 -16.33 -6.90
CA LEU A 360 17.27 -16.53 -7.01
C LEU A 360 17.65 -17.91 -7.53
N ALA A 361 16.86 -18.94 -7.20
CA ALA A 361 17.09 -20.30 -7.69
C ALA A 361 16.73 -20.49 -9.18
N THR A 362 15.84 -19.66 -9.72
CA THR A 362 15.40 -19.72 -11.13
C THR A 362 16.14 -18.75 -12.05
N THR A 363 16.88 -17.80 -11.48
CA THR A 363 17.69 -16.83 -12.25
C THR A 363 19.07 -17.47 -12.49
N GLU A 364 19.42 -17.69 -13.75
CA GLU A 364 20.78 -18.12 -14.10
C GLU A 364 21.81 -17.04 -13.68
N PRO A 365 22.97 -17.44 -13.15
CA PRO A 365 24.01 -16.51 -12.70
C PRO A 365 24.65 -15.72 -13.84
#